data_b50980a5f8f70a2309530b01bd7d1b0c
#
_entry.id   b50980a5f8f70a2309530b01bd7d1b0c
#
_cell.length_a   1.000
_cell.length_b   1.000
_cell.length_c   1.000
_cell.angle_alpha   90.00
_cell.angle_beta   90.00
_cell.angle_gamma   90.00
#
_symmetry.space_group_name_H-M   'P 1'
#
loop_
_entity.id
_entity.type
_entity.pdbx_description
1 polymer ?
#
loop_
_entity_poly.entity_id
_entity_poly.type
_entity_poly.pdbx_seq_one_letter_code
_entity_poly.pdbx_strand_id
1 'polypeptide(L)'
;MSSTFISVHPDAKIGANVQIDPFTFIQGDVEIGEGTWIGSNVTIYDGARIGKNCRIFPGAVISAVPQDLKFKGEKTTAEIGDNTTIRECVTINRGTSALGKTVVGANCLLMAYVHIAHDCIVGNNVILANSVNLAGHVLIDDWAILEGYVGVSQFMHIGMHSFIAG
;
A
#
# COMPACT_ATOMS: atom_id res chain seq x y z
N MET A 1 28.79 -16.36 -4.76
CA MET A 1 27.97 -15.95 -5.91
C MET A 1 26.80 -15.16 -5.35
N SER A 2 26.86 -13.85 -5.40
CA SER A 2 25.76 -12.99 -4.99
C SER A 2 25.60 -11.91 -6.04
N SER A 3 24.92 -12.24 -7.13
CA SER A 3 24.29 -11.21 -7.95
C SER A 3 22.93 -10.96 -7.33
N THR A 4 22.85 -9.99 -6.45
CA THR A 4 21.60 -9.49 -5.90
C THR A 4 20.85 -8.82 -7.04
N PHE A 5 19.86 -9.51 -7.59
CA PHE A 5 18.94 -8.95 -8.59
C PHE A 5 17.95 -7.99 -7.91
N ILE A 6 18.48 -6.98 -7.22
CA ILE A 6 17.71 -5.91 -6.58
C ILE A 6 17.97 -4.63 -7.37
N SER A 7 16.92 -3.94 -7.76
CA SER A 7 16.99 -2.65 -8.44
C SER A 7 16.44 -1.56 -7.55
N VAL A 8 17.31 -0.82 -6.88
CA VAL A 8 16.93 0.35 -6.05
C VAL A 8 17.52 1.59 -6.71
N HIS A 9 16.66 2.57 -7.00
CA HIS A 9 17.12 3.85 -7.54
C HIS A 9 17.96 4.59 -6.49
N PRO A 10 19.08 5.25 -6.88
CA PRO A 10 19.98 5.92 -5.93
C PRO A 10 19.32 7.06 -5.13
N ASP A 11 18.26 7.67 -5.64
CA ASP A 11 17.53 8.73 -4.94
C ASP A 11 16.52 8.20 -3.92
N ALA A 12 16.25 6.90 -3.88
CA ALA A 12 15.35 6.30 -2.89
C ALA A 12 15.93 6.42 -1.48
N LYS A 13 15.10 6.86 -0.54
CA LYS A 13 15.48 7.03 0.87
C LYS A 13 15.15 5.75 1.64
N ILE A 14 16.16 4.96 1.91
CA ILE A 14 16.03 3.67 2.62
C ILE A 14 16.50 3.83 4.05
N GLY A 15 15.61 3.56 5.00
CA GLY A 15 15.91 3.64 6.44
C GLY A 15 16.89 2.56 6.92
N ALA A 16 17.35 2.71 8.17
CA ALA A 16 18.24 1.74 8.79
C ALA A 16 17.58 0.35 8.91
N ASN A 17 18.37 -0.71 8.80
CA ASN A 17 17.93 -2.11 8.97
C ASN A 17 16.80 -2.55 8.04
N VAL A 18 16.56 -1.85 6.93
CA VAL A 18 15.63 -2.30 5.89
C VAL A 18 16.22 -3.51 5.17
N GLN A 19 15.42 -4.56 5.04
CA GLN A 19 15.80 -5.78 4.32
C GLN A 19 15.03 -5.84 3.00
N ILE A 20 15.74 -6.10 1.90
CA ILE A 20 15.15 -6.15 0.56
C ILE A 20 15.56 -7.46 -0.09
N ASP A 21 14.56 -8.28 -0.41
CA ASP A 21 14.79 -9.56 -1.05
C ASP A 21 15.00 -9.43 -2.58
N PRO A 22 15.57 -10.45 -3.24
CA PRO A 22 15.87 -10.43 -4.66
C PRO A 22 14.66 -10.17 -5.57
N PHE A 23 14.92 -9.62 -6.75
CA PHE A 23 13.94 -9.28 -7.80
C PHE A 23 12.97 -8.16 -7.42
N THR A 24 13.31 -7.37 -6.42
CA THR A 24 12.55 -6.17 -6.01
C THR A 24 13.01 -4.97 -6.83
N PHE A 25 12.03 -4.14 -7.23
CA PHE A 25 12.23 -2.89 -7.98
C PHE A 25 11.71 -1.69 -7.19
N ILE A 26 12.56 -0.69 -6.97
CA ILE A 26 12.23 0.53 -6.20
C ILE A 26 12.63 1.76 -7.00
N GLN A 27 11.68 2.66 -7.26
CA GLN A 27 11.89 3.93 -7.96
C GLN A 27 12.51 5.02 -7.06
N GLY A 28 12.76 6.21 -7.63
CA GLY A 28 13.57 7.27 -7.02
C GLY A 28 12.84 8.07 -5.94
N ASP A 29 11.58 8.43 -6.17
CA ASP A 29 10.78 9.20 -5.19
C ASP A 29 10.09 8.26 -4.20
N VAL A 30 10.88 7.44 -3.50
CA VAL A 30 10.41 6.44 -2.51
C VAL A 30 11.08 6.68 -1.17
N GLU A 31 10.30 6.60 -0.08
CA GLU A 31 10.81 6.62 1.28
C GLU A 31 10.36 5.36 2.02
N ILE A 32 11.30 4.66 2.67
CA ILE A 32 11.04 3.42 3.43
C ILE A 32 11.61 3.57 4.83
N GLY A 33 10.75 3.41 5.83
CA GLY A 33 11.10 3.52 7.24
C GLY A 33 11.96 2.36 7.74
N GLU A 34 12.64 2.63 8.86
CA GLU A 34 13.54 1.71 9.53
C GLU A 34 12.90 0.35 9.82
N GLY A 35 13.67 -0.73 9.70
CA GLY A 35 13.28 -2.09 10.09
C GLY A 35 12.25 -2.75 9.17
N THR A 36 11.84 -2.11 8.08
CA THR A 36 10.88 -2.66 7.13
C THR A 36 11.52 -3.81 6.32
N TRP A 37 10.75 -4.89 6.13
CA TRP A 37 11.13 -6.01 5.26
C TRP A 37 10.31 -5.99 3.97
N ILE A 38 10.99 -6.14 2.86
CA ILE A 38 10.42 -6.18 1.50
C ILE A 38 10.79 -7.51 0.87
N GLY A 39 9.78 -8.32 0.66
CA GLY A 39 9.89 -9.64 0.04
C GLY A 39 10.27 -9.57 -1.45
N SER A 40 10.56 -10.72 -2.01
CA SER A 40 10.97 -10.83 -3.41
C SER A 40 9.85 -10.43 -4.40
N ASN A 41 10.24 -9.96 -5.59
CA ASN A 41 9.29 -9.57 -6.65
C ASN A 41 8.29 -8.46 -6.22
N VAL A 42 8.65 -7.61 -5.28
CA VAL A 42 7.89 -6.41 -4.92
C VAL A 42 8.26 -5.27 -5.85
N THR A 43 7.26 -4.50 -6.26
CA THR A 43 7.47 -3.27 -7.06
C THR A 43 6.98 -2.06 -6.29
N ILE A 44 7.87 -1.08 -6.08
CA ILE A 44 7.56 0.16 -5.38
C ILE A 44 7.82 1.33 -6.32
N TYR A 45 6.75 2.02 -6.68
CA TYR A 45 6.79 3.16 -7.58
C TYR A 45 6.94 4.49 -6.85
N ASP A 46 7.25 5.55 -7.62
CA ASP A 46 7.37 6.91 -7.13
C ASP A 46 6.14 7.34 -6.33
N GLY A 47 6.37 8.16 -5.29
CA GLY A 47 5.34 8.62 -4.38
C GLY A 47 5.07 7.67 -3.21
N ALA A 48 5.70 6.51 -3.11
CA ALA A 48 5.56 5.64 -1.96
C ALA A 48 6.22 6.25 -0.71
N ARG A 49 5.49 6.26 0.40
CA ARG A 49 5.96 6.70 1.73
C ARG A 49 5.60 5.58 2.72
N ILE A 50 6.55 4.71 2.99
CA ILE A 50 6.35 3.49 3.80
C ILE A 50 6.94 3.71 5.18
N GLY A 51 6.15 3.46 6.21
CA GLY A 51 6.52 3.59 7.61
C GLY A 51 7.55 2.57 8.07
N LYS A 52 7.76 2.52 9.39
CA LYS A 52 8.73 1.64 10.05
C LYS A 52 8.14 0.25 10.30
N ASN A 53 9.03 -0.75 10.36
CA ASN A 53 8.70 -2.12 10.74
C ASN A 53 7.55 -2.74 9.92
N CYS A 54 7.32 -2.26 8.71
CA CYS A 54 6.35 -2.84 7.80
C CYS A 54 6.84 -4.16 7.23
N ARG A 55 5.90 -5.00 6.79
CA ARG A 55 6.20 -6.26 6.12
C ARG A 55 5.46 -6.31 4.79
N ILE A 56 6.21 -6.32 3.70
CA ILE A 56 5.66 -6.30 2.34
C ILE A 56 6.01 -7.62 1.66
N PHE A 57 5.00 -8.40 1.37
CA PHE A 57 5.14 -9.77 0.86
C PHE A 57 5.27 -9.81 -0.67
N PRO A 58 5.74 -10.96 -1.22
CA PRO A 58 6.04 -11.09 -2.64
C PRO A 58 4.88 -10.72 -3.57
N GLY A 59 5.22 -10.06 -4.67
CA GLY A 59 4.27 -9.67 -5.71
C GLY A 59 3.44 -8.44 -5.40
N ALA A 60 3.60 -7.82 -4.23
CA ALA A 60 2.91 -6.56 -3.94
C ALA A 60 3.40 -5.43 -4.84
N VAL A 61 2.46 -4.53 -5.20
CA VAL A 61 2.74 -3.35 -6.03
C VAL A 61 2.26 -2.11 -5.29
N ILE A 62 3.20 -1.26 -4.90
CA ILE A 62 2.94 -0.08 -4.08
C ILE A 62 3.11 1.20 -4.91
N SER A 63 2.16 2.13 -4.76
CA SER A 63 2.17 3.44 -5.40
C SER A 63 2.09 3.40 -6.94
N ALA A 64 1.44 2.37 -7.50
CA ALA A 64 1.14 2.38 -8.93
C ALA A 64 0.27 3.58 -9.33
N VAL A 65 0.36 3.98 -10.59
CA VAL A 65 -0.51 5.03 -11.11
C VAL A 65 -1.98 4.66 -10.94
N PRO A 66 -2.86 5.64 -10.62
CA PRO A 66 -4.29 5.41 -10.51
C PRO A 66 -4.89 4.79 -11.76
N GLN A 67 -5.84 3.86 -11.58
CA GLN A 67 -6.64 3.31 -12.67
C GLN A 67 -7.84 4.25 -12.96
N ASP A 68 -7.56 5.55 -13.05
CA ASP A 68 -8.53 6.60 -13.34
C ASP A 68 -8.15 7.29 -14.64
N LEU A 69 -9.06 7.31 -15.61
CA LEU A 69 -8.86 7.96 -16.92
C LEU A 69 -8.61 9.48 -16.81
N LYS A 70 -8.92 10.10 -15.68
CA LYS A 70 -8.69 11.51 -15.42
C LYS A 70 -7.26 11.81 -14.93
N PHE A 71 -6.52 10.79 -14.48
CA PHE A 71 -5.16 10.97 -14.01
C PHE A 71 -4.24 11.44 -15.15
N LYS A 72 -3.49 12.51 -14.93
CA LYS A 72 -2.62 13.15 -15.93
C LYS A 72 -1.14 13.13 -15.56
N GLY A 73 -0.73 12.31 -14.59
CA GLY A 73 0.65 12.20 -14.15
C GLY A 73 1.01 13.16 -13.01
N GLU A 74 0.03 13.57 -12.22
CA GLU A 74 0.24 14.44 -11.06
C GLU A 74 1.19 13.79 -10.03
N LYS A 75 1.98 14.62 -9.36
CA LYS A 75 2.80 14.17 -8.23
C LYS A 75 1.93 13.92 -7.01
N THR A 76 1.68 12.67 -6.72
CA THR A 76 0.83 12.22 -5.62
C THR A 76 1.50 11.07 -4.88
N THR A 77 1.00 10.71 -3.70
CA THR A 77 1.62 9.71 -2.83
C THR A 77 0.71 8.51 -2.52
N ALA A 78 1.35 7.41 -2.10
CA ALA A 78 0.74 6.33 -1.34
C ALA A 78 1.49 6.24 -0.01
N GLU A 79 0.80 6.52 1.09
CA GLU A 79 1.36 6.61 2.43
C GLU A 79 0.93 5.38 3.24
N ILE A 80 1.88 4.69 3.88
CA ILE A 80 1.63 3.46 4.65
C ILE A 80 2.22 3.66 6.04
N GLY A 81 1.39 3.54 7.06
CA GLY A 81 1.77 3.70 8.46
C GLY A 81 2.60 2.53 8.99
N ASP A 82 3.21 2.77 10.15
CA ASP A 82 4.13 1.85 10.81
C ASP A 82 3.49 0.49 11.13
N ASN A 83 4.30 -0.57 11.20
CA ASN A 83 3.91 -1.93 11.58
C ASN A 83 2.81 -2.56 10.70
N THR A 84 2.54 -2.01 9.53
CA THR A 84 1.51 -2.53 8.62
C THR A 84 2.06 -3.71 7.83
N THR A 85 1.25 -4.77 7.73
CA THR A 85 1.55 -5.98 6.96
C THR A 85 0.76 -5.97 5.66
N ILE A 86 1.48 -6.06 4.54
CA ILE A 86 0.95 -6.09 3.18
C ILE A 86 1.29 -7.46 2.58
N ARG A 87 0.28 -8.30 2.43
CA ARG A 87 0.44 -9.67 1.95
C ARG A 87 0.61 -9.73 0.43
N GLU A 88 0.68 -10.96 -0.05
CA GLU A 88 1.05 -11.28 -1.43
C GLU A 88 0.12 -10.63 -2.46
N CYS A 89 0.69 -10.08 -3.52
CA CYS A 89 -0.03 -9.52 -4.66
C CYS A 89 -1.02 -8.39 -4.30
N VAL A 90 -0.87 -7.75 -3.14
CA VAL A 90 -1.63 -6.54 -2.82
C VAL A 90 -1.24 -5.42 -3.78
N THR A 91 -2.23 -4.62 -4.21
CA THR A 91 -1.98 -3.44 -5.04
C THR A 91 -2.52 -2.19 -4.37
N ILE A 92 -1.69 -1.15 -4.28
CA ILE A 92 -2.06 0.15 -3.73
C ILE A 92 -1.74 1.22 -4.77
N ASN A 93 -2.76 1.91 -5.26
CA ASN A 93 -2.55 3.04 -6.14
C ASN A 93 -2.24 4.31 -5.34
N ARG A 94 -1.41 5.20 -5.89
CA ARG A 94 -1.24 6.55 -5.32
C ARG A 94 -2.47 7.41 -5.58
N GLY A 95 -2.58 8.55 -4.92
CA GLY A 95 -3.71 9.46 -5.08
C GLY A 95 -3.79 10.12 -6.45
N THR A 96 -4.88 10.84 -6.67
CA THR A 96 -5.07 11.76 -7.81
C THR A 96 -4.94 13.22 -7.34
N SER A 97 -5.17 14.18 -8.23
CA SER A 97 -5.24 15.60 -7.87
C SER A 97 -6.39 15.92 -6.89
N ALA A 98 -7.34 15.03 -6.69
CA ALA A 98 -8.48 15.25 -5.81
C ALA A 98 -8.06 15.30 -4.33
N LEU A 99 -7.26 14.33 -3.86
CA LEU A 99 -6.76 14.29 -2.49
C LEU A 99 -5.23 14.40 -2.42
N GLY A 100 -4.54 14.13 -3.52
CA GLY A 100 -3.09 14.13 -3.59
C GLY A 100 -2.42 12.87 -3.01
N LYS A 101 -3.19 12.00 -2.36
CA LYS A 101 -2.66 10.82 -1.71
C LYS A 101 -3.67 9.71 -1.48
N THR A 102 -3.17 8.49 -1.36
CA THR A 102 -3.86 7.33 -0.78
C THR A 102 -3.18 6.99 0.54
N VAL A 103 -3.93 6.69 1.59
CA VAL A 103 -3.38 6.44 2.92
C VAL A 103 -3.83 5.09 3.46
N VAL A 104 -2.90 4.35 4.02
CA VAL A 104 -3.13 3.18 4.88
C VAL A 104 -2.48 3.47 6.23
N GLY A 105 -3.26 3.40 7.29
CA GLY A 105 -2.79 3.65 8.65
C GLY A 105 -1.79 2.62 9.18
N ALA A 106 -1.45 2.77 10.45
CA ALA A 106 -0.53 1.89 11.16
C ALA A 106 -1.22 0.60 11.66
N ASN A 107 -0.42 -0.45 11.88
CA ASN A 107 -0.86 -1.74 12.44
C ASN A 107 -1.96 -2.44 11.62
N CYS A 108 -2.06 -2.16 10.34
CA CYS A 108 -3.04 -2.79 9.45
C CYS A 108 -2.57 -4.15 8.95
N LEU A 109 -3.55 -4.99 8.59
CA LEU A 109 -3.32 -6.24 7.87
C LEU A 109 -4.07 -6.20 6.54
N LEU A 110 -3.35 -6.10 5.44
CA LEU A 110 -3.88 -6.25 4.10
C LEU A 110 -3.54 -7.66 3.62
N MET A 111 -4.54 -8.54 3.57
CA MET A 111 -4.33 -9.93 3.15
C MET A 111 -4.14 -10.02 1.63
N ALA A 112 -3.83 -11.23 1.16
CA ALA A 112 -3.45 -11.44 -0.24
C ALA A 112 -4.52 -10.97 -1.23
N TYR A 113 -4.06 -10.35 -2.33
CA TYR A 113 -4.88 -9.83 -3.44
C TYR A 113 -5.81 -8.66 -3.07
N VAL A 114 -5.60 -8.00 -1.93
CA VAL A 114 -6.32 -6.75 -1.63
C VAL A 114 -5.95 -5.68 -2.65
N HIS A 115 -6.94 -4.92 -3.11
CA HIS A 115 -6.74 -3.73 -3.93
C HIS A 115 -7.23 -2.47 -3.22
N ILE A 116 -6.37 -1.47 -3.15
CA ILE A 116 -6.71 -0.13 -2.66
C ILE A 116 -6.52 0.87 -3.81
N ALA A 117 -7.64 1.40 -4.32
CA ALA A 117 -7.61 2.40 -5.37
C ALA A 117 -7.16 3.78 -4.84
N HIS A 118 -7.05 4.73 -5.75
CA HIS A 118 -6.63 6.10 -5.49
C HIS A 118 -7.51 6.84 -4.48
N ASP A 119 -6.90 7.78 -3.75
CA ASP A 119 -7.60 8.67 -2.82
C ASP A 119 -8.38 7.97 -1.69
N CYS A 120 -8.09 6.69 -1.44
CA CYS A 120 -8.62 5.99 -0.26
C CYS A 120 -7.90 6.43 1.00
N ILE A 121 -8.64 6.51 2.12
CA ILE A 121 -8.10 6.71 3.46
C ILE A 121 -8.51 5.51 4.31
N VAL A 122 -7.57 4.68 4.68
CA VAL A 122 -7.74 3.54 5.58
C VAL A 122 -7.10 3.89 6.91
N GLY A 123 -7.87 3.81 7.98
CA GLY A 123 -7.45 4.11 9.35
C GLY A 123 -6.45 3.10 9.91
N ASN A 124 -6.22 3.16 11.22
CA ASN A 124 -5.28 2.28 11.91
C ASN A 124 -5.96 0.97 12.35
N ASN A 125 -5.16 -0.09 12.53
CA ASN A 125 -5.63 -1.39 13.04
C ASN A 125 -6.74 -2.01 12.18
N VAL A 126 -6.81 -1.67 10.91
CA VAL A 126 -7.80 -2.19 9.95
C VAL A 126 -7.34 -3.54 9.41
N ILE A 127 -8.27 -4.47 9.25
CA ILE A 127 -8.04 -5.76 8.60
C ILE A 127 -8.86 -5.82 7.32
N LEU A 128 -8.19 -5.96 6.19
CA LEU A 128 -8.80 -6.27 4.90
C LEU A 128 -8.43 -7.70 4.53
N ALA A 129 -9.42 -8.59 4.54
CA ALA A 129 -9.20 -10.01 4.23
C ALA A 129 -8.97 -10.22 2.73
N ASN A 130 -8.71 -11.47 2.33
CA ASN A 130 -8.31 -11.80 0.96
C ASN A 130 -9.26 -11.24 -0.10
N SER A 131 -8.69 -10.62 -1.13
CA SER A 131 -9.42 -10.11 -2.29
C SER A 131 -10.45 -9.02 -1.98
N VAL A 132 -10.32 -8.30 -0.86
CA VAL A 132 -11.08 -7.07 -0.64
C VAL A 132 -10.66 -6.03 -1.67
N ASN A 133 -11.64 -5.37 -2.29
CA ASN A 133 -11.40 -4.35 -3.31
C ASN A 133 -12.05 -3.03 -2.90
N LEU A 134 -11.23 -2.01 -2.70
CA LEU A 134 -11.69 -0.65 -2.43
C LEU A 134 -11.61 0.17 -3.72
N ALA A 135 -12.75 0.68 -4.18
CA ALA A 135 -12.77 1.66 -5.26
C ALA A 135 -12.26 3.03 -4.76
N GLY A 136 -12.07 3.99 -5.66
CA GLY A 136 -11.51 5.30 -5.29
C GLY A 136 -12.32 6.05 -4.24
N HIS A 137 -11.63 6.87 -3.43
CA HIS A 137 -12.23 7.75 -2.41
C HIS A 137 -12.98 7.04 -1.27
N VAL A 138 -12.69 5.78 -1.01
CA VAL A 138 -13.25 5.05 0.13
C VAL A 138 -12.56 5.51 1.42
N LEU A 139 -13.37 5.75 2.45
CA LEU A 139 -12.92 6.04 3.80
C LEU A 139 -13.22 4.83 4.71
N ILE A 140 -12.21 4.33 5.40
CA ILE A 140 -12.35 3.27 6.41
C ILE A 140 -11.77 3.79 7.72
N ASP A 141 -12.58 3.83 8.77
CA ASP A 141 -12.13 4.25 10.08
C ASP A 141 -11.36 3.14 10.81
N ASP A 142 -10.75 3.49 11.94
CA ASP A 142 -9.92 2.58 12.74
C ASP A 142 -10.70 1.33 13.18
N TRP A 143 -9.99 0.20 13.28
CA TRP A 143 -10.48 -1.07 13.80
C TRP A 143 -11.59 -1.74 12.96
N ALA A 144 -11.85 -1.27 11.76
CA ALA A 144 -12.78 -1.95 10.86
C ALA A 144 -12.18 -3.26 10.33
N ILE A 145 -13.04 -4.26 10.13
CA ILE A 145 -12.68 -5.55 9.54
C ILE A 145 -13.60 -5.80 8.34
N LEU A 146 -13.01 -6.01 7.18
CA LEU A 146 -13.72 -6.42 5.96
C LEU A 146 -13.31 -7.85 5.62
N GLU A 147 -14.27 -8.76 5.53
CA GLU A 147 -14.04 -10.15 5.17
C GLU A 147 -13.74 -10.33 3.67
N GLY A 148 -13.33 -11.55 3.32
CA GLY A 148 -12.87 -11.85 1.97
C GLY A 148 -13.89 -11.53 0.89
N TYR A 149 -13.39 -11.07 -0.26
CA TYR A 149 -14.17 -10.72 -1.46
C TYR A 149 -15.15 -9.54 -1.29
N VAL A 150 -15.08 -8.78 -0.20
CA VAL A 150 -15.85 -7.54 -0.08
C VAL A 150 -15.38 -6.51 -1.10
N GLY A 151 -16.33 -5.98 -1.88
CA GLY A 151 -16.11 -4.85 -2.78
C GLY A 151 -16.78 -3.59 -2.21
N VAL A 152 -16.03 -2.51 -2.10
CA VAL A 152 -16.54 -1.22 -1.59
C VAL A 152 -16.58 -0.21 -2.72
N SER A 153 -17.77 0.33 -3.02
CA SER A 153 -17.97 1.32 -4.08
C SER A 153 -17.34 2.67 -3.74
N GLN A 154 -17.08 3.48 -4.76
CA GLN A 154 -16.49 4.82 -4.58
C GLN A 154 -17.28 5.67 -3.57
N PHE A 155 -16.54 6.51 -2.82
CA PHE A 155 -17.07 7.48 -1.86
C PHE A 155 -17.82 6.88 -0.67
N MET A 156 -17.72 5.57 -0.44
CA MET A 156 -18.32 4.95 0.72
C MET A 156 -17.46 5.17 1.97
N HIS A 157 -18.12 5.24 3.11
CA HIS A 157 -17.48 5.36 4.42
C HIS A 157 -17.84 4.16 5.30
N ILE A 158 -16.85 3.45 5.77
CA ILE A 158 -16.96 2.33 6.72
C ILE A 158 -16.54 2.85 8.10
N GLY A 159 -17.49 2.88 9.02
CA GLY A 159 -17.27 3.43 10.36
C GLY A 159 -16.36 2.58 11.23
N MET A 160 -15.88 3.18 12.32
CA MET A 160 -15.02 2.55 13.33
C MET A 160 -15.63 1.26 13.89
N HIS A 161 -14.79 0.23 14.10
CA HIS A 161 -15.19 -1.09 14.62
C HIS A 161 -16.27 -1.82 13.78
N SER A 162 -16.50 -1.40 12.55
CA SER A 162 -17.40 -2.13 11.64
C SER A 162 -16.84 -3.51 11.29
N PHE A 163 -17.72 -4.48 11.19
CA PHE A 163 -17.44 -5.81 10.67
C PHE A 163 -18.31 -6.05 9.42
N ILE A 164 -17.69 -6.15 8.26
CA ILE A 164 -18.37 -6.30 6.97
C ILE A 164 -18.14 -7.73 6.49
N ALA A 165 -19.21 -8.52 6.44
CA ALA A 165 -19.16 -9.90 5.94
C ALA A 165 -19.01 -9.93 4.40
N GLY A 166 -18.27 -10.92 3.95
CA GLY A 166 -18.06 -11.20 2.52
C GLY A 166 -19.25 -11.85 1.82
#